data_60f70c957e8ac0b86b748ecf20672e88
#
_entry.id   60f70c957e8ac0b86b748ecf20672e88
#
_cell.length_a   1.000
_cell.length_b   1.000
_cell.length_c   1.000
_cell.angle_alpha   90.00
_cell.angle_beta   90.00
_cell.angle_gamma   90.00
#
_symmetry.space_group_name_H-M   'P 1'
#
loop_
_entity.id
_entity.type
_entity.pdbx_description
1 polymer ?
#
loop_
_entity_poly.entity_id
_entity_poly.type
_entity_poly.pdbx_seq_one_letter_code
_entity_poly.pdbx_strand_id
1 'polypeptide(L)'
;MADVATYTVRRVVEPEPALLDSLHALITRLVKEGAALGWLEPPSRSDVGDLLGDLVQESDLDDACLAVAEDADGTVVGFAYWSRRMGETEQPHADIGRVAVSPDARGGGLGRRLVTELIDYARKAGIEILTLDVRGNNHAAMALYERLGFREYGRIPDFVAIGDQRWDNVYFWLDLRPVGHDLTLHGDTPTGPGASEVR
;
A
#
# COMPACT_ATOMS: atom_id res chain seq x y z
N MET A 1 4.39 34.60 -6.18
CA MET A 1 4.32 33.27 -6.78
C MET A 1 4.80 32.33 -5.68
N ALA A 2 3.93 31.45 -5.16
CA ALA A 2 4.36 30.45 -4.19
C ALA A 2 5.34 29.52 -4.89
N ASP A 3 6.50 29.33 -4.27
CA ASP A 3 7.53 28.41 -4.73
C ASP A 3 6.90 27.01 -4.72
N VAL A 4 6.81 26.36 -5.87
CA VAL A 4 6.26 24.99 -5.95
C VAL A 4 7.32 24.09 -5.35
N ALA A 5 7.09 23.65 -4.13
CA ALA A 5 8.00 22.74 -3.45
C ALA A 5 8.29 21.55 -4.36
N THR A 6 9.56 21.37 -4.69
CA THR A 6 10.01 20.28 -5.57
C THR A 6 10.25 19.06 -4.69
N TYR A 7 9.49 17.98 -4.95
CA TYR A 7 9.67 16.69 -4.26
C TYR A 7 10.25 15.67 -5.22
N THR A 8 11.18 14.86 -4.72
CA THR A 8 11.74 13.70 -5.44
C THR A 8 11.06 12.43 -4.91
N VAL A 9 10.59 11.56 -5.81
CA VAL A 9 10.10 10.22 -5.43
C VAL A 9 11.14 9.21 -5.90
N ARG A 10 11.59 8.34 -5.00
CA ARG A 10 12.54 7.29 -5.30
C ARG A 10 12.19 5.98 -4.62
N ARG A 11 12.64 4.87 -5.19
CA ARG A 11 12.66 3.56 -4.54
C ARG A 11 13.79 3.50 -3.53
N VAL A 12 13.54 2.81 -2.41
CA VAL A 12 14.58 2.47 -1.42
C VAL A 12 15.07 1.05 -1.71
N VAL A 13 16.37 0.92 -1.93
CA VAL A 13 17.02 -0.36 -2.21
C VAL A 13 18.07 -0.73 -1.15
N GLU A 14 18.45 0.23 -0.30
CA GLU A 14 19.40 0.03 0.78
C GLU A 14 18.92 0.77 2.04
N PRO A 15 19.16 0.22 3.25
CA PRO A 15 18.78 0.88 4.48
C PRO A 15 19.79 1.98 4.80
N GLU A 16 19.35 3.23 4.74
CA GLU A 16 20.15 4.40 5.11
C GLU A 16 19.77 4.87 6.52
N PRO A 17 20.71 5.07 7.45
CA PRO A 17 20.39 5.55 8.81
C PRO A 17 19.60 6.86 8.84
N ALA A 18 19.94 7.81 7.95
CA ALA A 18 19.24 9.08 7.84
C ALA A 18 17.80 8.91 7.35
N LEU A 19 17.57 7.95 6.44
CA LEU A 19 16.22 7.58 5.98
C LEU A 19 15.37 7.05 7.13
N LEU A 20 15.93 6.15 7.95
CA LEU A 20 15.21 5.60 9.11
C LEU A 20 14.77 6.70 10.08
N ASP A 21 15.65 7.65 10.39
CA ASP A 21 15.33 8.74 11.32
C ASP A 21 14.24 9.65 10.75
N SER A 22 14.34 10.00 9.47
CA SER A 22 13.35 10.83 8.79
C SER A 22 11.99 10.14 8.66
N LEU A 23 11.98 8.85 8.28
CA LEU A 23 10.77 8.04 8.17
C LEU A 23 10.08 7.86 9.53
N HIS A 24 10.86 7.57 10.59
CA HIS A 24 10.34 7.47 11.96
C HIS A 24 9.72 8.79 12.43
N ALA A 25 10.37 9.92 12.15
CA ALA A 25 9.82 11.24 12.49
C ALA A 25 8.49 11.51 11.78
N LEU A 26 8.41 11.21 10.48
CA LEU A 26 7.17 11.35 9.69
C LEU A 26 6.05 10.46 10.24
N ILE A 27 6.32 9.17 10.46
CA ILE A 27 5.31 8.21 10.97
C ILE A 27 4.83 8.65 12.36
N THR A 28 5.75 9.00 13.26
CA THR A 28 5.44 9.47 14.61
C THR A 28 4.50 10.68 14.57
N ARG A 29 4.79 11.67 13.72
CA ARG A 29 3.93 12.84 13.54
C ARG A 29 2.54 12.44 13.04
N LEU A 30 2.47 11.63 11.98
CA LEU A 30 1.21 11.23 11.36
C LEU A 30 0.32 10.42 12.29
N VAL A 31 0.89 9.51 13.08
CA VAL A 31 0.13 8.73 14.07
C VAL A 31 -0.41 9.63 15.17
N LYS A 32 0.37 10.57 15.70
CA LYS A 32 -0.09 11.57 16.66
C LYS A 32 -1.25 12.44 16.13
N GLU A 33 -1.27 12.69 14.82
CA GLU A 33 -2.34 13.43 14.13
C GLU A 33 -3.54 12.53 13.75
N GLY A 34 -3.54 11.24 14.15
CA GLY A 34 -4.65 10.30 13.92
C GLY A 34 -4.70 9.66 12.54
N ALA A 35 -3.57 9.63 11.83
CA ALA A 35 -3.49 8.94 10.54
C ALA A 35 -3.71 7.42 10.71
N ALA A 36 -4.45 6.82 9.77
CA ALA A 36 -4.71 5.38 9.74
C ALA A 36 -3.51 4.62 9.15
N LEU A 37 -2.46 4.45 9.95
CA LEU A 37 -1.23 3.74 9.56
C LEU A 37 -1.07 2.39 10.27
N GLY A 38 -2.14 1.86 10.89
CA GLY A 38 -2.11 0.59 11.60
C GLY A 38 -1.50 0.64 13.00
N TRP A 39 -1.11 1.83 13.49
CA TRP A 39 -0.66 2.06 14.86
C TRP A 39 -1.66 2.94 15.62
N LEU A 40 -1.94 2.59 16.87
CA LEU A 40 -2.72 3.44 17.80
C LEU A 40 -1.85 4.50 18.48
N GLU A 41 -0.62 4.12 18.83
CA GLU A 41 0.42 4.97 19.38
C GLU A 41 1.60 5.04 18.42
N PRO A 42 2.42 6.11 18.44
CA PRO A 42 3.60 6.19 17.62
C PRO A 42 4.53 4.98 17.83
N PRO A 43 4.96 4.30 16.75
CA PRO A 43 5.88 3.19 16.86
C PRO A 43 7.24 3.66 17.38
N SER A 44 7.99 2.74 17.99
CA SER A 44 9.38 3.01 18.35
C SER A 44 10.26 3.11 17.09
N ARG A 45 11.46 3.69 17.24
CA ARG A 45 12.43 3.73 16.15
C ARG A 45 12.84 2.31 15.70
N SER A 46 12.87 1.35 16.64
CA SER A 46 13.13 -0.06 16.33
C SER A 46 12.04 -0.66 15.45
N ASP A 47 10.77 -0.44 15.79
CA ASP A 47 9.65 -0.97 15.00
C ASP A 47 9.66 -0.46 13.55
N VAL A 48 10.04 0.81 13.36
CA VAL A 48 10.19 1.37 12.00
C VAL A 48 11.44 0.82 11.32
N GLY A 49 12.51 0.56 12.10
CA GLY A 49 13.73 -0.05 11.61
C GLY A 49 13.51 -1.49 11.13
N ASP A 50 12.74 -2.27 11.87
CA ASP A 50 12.39 -3.64 11.52
C ASP A 50 11.55 -3.64 10.22
N LEU A 51 10.50 -2.80 10.13
CA LEU A 51 9.72 -2.62 8.92
C LEU A 51 10.59 -2.23 7.70
N LEU A 52 11.50 -1.27 7.87
CA LEU A 52 12.40 -0.84 6.80
C LEU A 52 13.34 -1.97 6.39
N GLY A 53 13.89 -2.71 7.35
CA GLY A 53 14.78 -3.84 7.12
C GLY A 53 14.10 -4.96 6.33
N ASP A 54 12.89 -5.35 6.74
CA ASP A 54 12.10 -6.38 6.07
C ASP A 54 11.80 -5.97 4.62
N LEU A 55 11.29 -4.74 4.40
CA LEU A 55 10.96 -4.25 3.06
C LEU A 55 12.17 -4.15 2.13
N VAL A 56 13.35 -3.79 2.66
CA VAL A 56 14.58 -3.73 1.86
C VAL A 56 15.06 -5.14 1.52
N GLN A 57 15.05 -6.07 2.48
CA GLN A 57 15.43 -7.45 2.25
C GLN A 57 14.51 -8.15 1.23
N GLU A 58 13.20 -7.98 1.34
CA GLU A 58 12.23 -8.51 0.39
C GLU A 58 12.36 -7.83 -0.99
N SER A 59 12.76 -6.56 -1.02
CA SER A 59 12.97 -5.80 -2.25
C SER A 59 14.11 -6.32 -3.12
N ASP A 60 15.12 -6.94 -2.51
CA ASP A 60 16.23 -7.60 -3.23
C ASP A 60 15.76 -8.86 -3.98
N LEU A 61 14.63 -9.43 -3.57
CA LEU A 61 13.98 -10.60 -4.19
C LEU A 61 12.84 -10.21 -5.14
N ASP A 62 12.60 -8.92 -5.38
CA ASP A 62 11.41 -8.37 -6.04
C ASP A 62 10.08 -8.76 -5.33
N ASP A 63 10.13 -9.02 -4.03
CA ASP A 63 8.99 -9.38 -3.20
C ASP A 63 8.41 -8.21 -2.40
N ALA A 64 9.07 -7.05 -2.43
CA ALA A 64 8.55 -5.79 -1.92
C ALA A 64 9.02 -4.58 -2.73
N CYS A 65 8.38 -3.46 -2.51
CA CYS A 65 8.86 -2.16 -2.97
C CYS A 65 8.50 -1.09 -1.96
N LEU A 66 9.50 -0.37 -1.47
CA LEU A 66 9.32 0.85 -0.69
C LEU A 66 9.68 2.05 -1.56
N ALA A 67 8.73 2.98 -1.71
CA ALA A 67 8.94 4.28 -2.32
C ALA A 67 8.86 5.38 -1.26
N VAL A 68 9.78 6.34 -1.32
CA VAL A 68 9.76 7.53 -0.47
C VAL A 68 9.71 8.79 -1.31
N ALA A 69 9.10 9.82 -0.75
CA ALA A 69 9.12 11.17 -1.29
C ALA A 69 9.92 12.06 -0.36
N GLU A 70 10.89 12.76 -0.90
CA GLU A 70 11.80 13.65 -0.18
C GLU A 70 11.64 15.08 -0.68
N ASP A 71 11.79 16.05 0.23
CA ASP A 71 11.89 17.46 -0.10
C ASP A 71 13.33 17.82 -0.58
N ALA A 72 13.56 19.11 -0.81
CA ALA A 72 14.86 19.60 -1.30
C ALA A 72 16.01 19.38 -0.32
N ASP A 73 15.73 19.22 0.96
CA ASP A 73 16.70 18.98 2.02
C ASP A 73 16.92 17.47 2.28
N GLY A 74 16.24 16.59 1.53
CA GLY A 74 16.30 15.14 1.70
C GLY A 74 15.42 14.61 2.85
N THR A 75 14.54 15.45 3.40
CA THR A 75 13.60 15.02 4.45
C THR A 75 12.47 14.21 3.83
N VAL A 76 12.16 13.04 4.42
CA VAL A 76 11.03 12.23 3.97
C VAL A 76 9.71 12.92 4.32
N VAL A 77 8.95 13.25 3.30
CA VAL A 77 7.62 13.89 3.40
C VAL A 77 6.47 12.98 2.97
N GLY A 78 6.79 11.77 2.51
CA GLY A 78 5.81 10.76 2.18
C GLY A 78 6.47 9.40 1.93
N PHE A 79 5.70 8.34 2.08
CA PHE A 79 6.14 6.99 1.75
C PHE A 79 4.97 6.11 1.34
N ALA A 80 5.28 5.04 0.62
CA ALA A 80 4.33 4.00 0.26
C ALA A 80 5.09 2.70 0.02
N TYR A 81 4.45 1.55 0.30
CA TYR A 81 5.06 0.26 -0.03
C TYR A 81 4.01 -0.79 -0.39
N TRP A 82 4.45 -1.81 -1.10
CA TRP A 82 3.75 -3.07 -1.24
C TRP A 82 4.67 -4.24 -0.86
N SER A 83 4.07 -5.34 -0.41
CA SER A 83 4.74 -6.63 -0.19
C SER A 83 3.99 -7.74 -0.92
N ARG A 84 4.73 -8.69 -1.49
CA ARG A 84 4.18 -9.86 -2.18
C ARG A 84 3.51 -10.79 -1.17
N ARG A 85 2.45 -11.45 -1.59
CA ARG A 85 1.80 -12.46 -0.78
C ARG A 85 2.65 -13.74 -0.71
N MET A 86 2.75 -14.32 0.49
CA MET A 86 3.64 -15.47 0.76
C MET A 86 3.04 -16.82 0.38
N GLY A 87 1.74 -16.90 0.07
CA GLY A 87 1.09 -18.15 -0.32
C GLY A 87 1.55 -18.62 -1.70
N GLU A 88 1.89 -19.90 -1.87
CA GLU A 88 2.37 -20.45 -3.15
C GLU A 88 1.42 -20.16 -4.33
N THR A 89 0.12 -20.13 -4.08
CA THR A 89 -0.92 -19.83 -5.09
C THR A 89 -1.22 -18.34 -5.21
N GLU A 90 -0.63 -17.49 -4.37
CA GLU A 90 -0.88 -16.05 -4.32
C GLU A 90 0.35 -15.22 -4.72
N GLN A 91 1.46 -15.85 -5.06
CA GLN A 91 2.73 -15.19 -5.40
C GLN A 91 2.64 -14.13 -6.52
N PRO A 92 1.77 -14.24 -7.53
CA PRO A 92 1.57 -13.16 -8.49
C PRO A 92 0.84 -11.94 -7.93
N HIS A 93 0.49 -11.94 -6.64
CA HIS A 93 -0.28 -10.88 -5.99
C HIS A 93 0.53 -10.17 -4.91
N ALA A 94 0.24 -8.89 -4.70
CA ALA A 94 0.84 -8.11 -3.62
C ALA A 94 -0.19 -7.18 -2.96
N ASP A 95 0.08 -6.83 -1.72
CA ASP A 95 -0.74 -5.90 -0.95
C ASP A 95 0.02 -4.58 -0.76
N ILE A 96 -0.63 -3.46 -1.10
CA ILE A 96 -0.14 -2.14 -0.71
C ILE A 96 -0.42 -1.97 0.78
N GLY A 97 0.66 -1.87 1.56
CA GLY A 97 0.56 -1.82 3.02
C GLY A 97 0.19 -0.44 3.54
N ARG A 98 0.99 0.56 3.26
CA ARG A 98 0.77 1.94 3.73
C ARG A 98 1.09 2.95 2.64
N VAL A 99 0.26 3.99 2.56
CA VAL A 99 0.50 5.18 1.74
C VAL A 99 0.29 6.40 2.62
N ALA A 100 1.32 7.19 2.81
CA ALA A 100 1.28 8.34 3.68
C ALA A 100 1.99 9.56 3.09
N VAL A 101 1.44 10.74 3.32
CA VAL A 101 2.04 12.03 2.91
C VAL A 101 1.86 13.01 4.05
N SER A 102 2.94 13.73 4.39
CA SER A 102 2.93 14.82 5.36
C SER A 102 1.82 15.83 5.02
N PRO A 103 1.04 16.32 6.01
CA PRO A 103 0.02 17.34 5.77
C PRO A 103 0.55 18.54 4.99
N ASP A 104 1.77 18.97 5.26
CA ASP A 104 2.41 20.13 4.63
C ASP A 104 2.76 19.90 3.15
N ALA A 105 2.87 18.62 2.72
CA ALA A 105 3.16 18.23 1.34
C ALA A 105 1.93 17.76 0.56
N ARG A 106 0.73 17.86 1.14
CA ARG A 106 -0.52 17.49 0.47
C ARG A 106 -0.94 18.52 -0.58
N GLY A 107 -1.86 18.11 -1.46
CA GLY A 107 -2.40 18.98 -2.52
C GLY A 107 -1.58 19.00 -3.80
N GLY A 108 -0.29 18.67 -3.77
CA GLY A 108 0.61 18.63 -4.94
C GLY A 108 0.63 17.29 -5.71
N GLY A 109 -0.29 16.36 -5.47
CA GLY A 109 -0.34 15.07 -6.16
C GLY A 109 0.71 14.06 -5.73
N LEU A 110 1.41 14.29 -4.60
CA LEU A 110 2.50 13.45 -4.14
C LEU A 110 2.07 12.01 -3.83
N GLY A 111 0.91 11.83 -3.19
CA GLY A 111 0.34 10.49 -2.97
C GLY A 111 0.09 9.73 -4.28
N ARG A 112 -0.37 10.43 -5.34
CA ARG A 112 -0.52 9.84 -6.66
C ARG A 112 0.83 9.39 -7.23
N ARG A 113 1.87 10.21 -7.12
CA ARG A 113 3.22 9.89 -7.60
C ARG A 113 3.77 8.65 -6.88
N LEU A 114 3.64 8.57 -5.56
CA LEU A 114 4.06 7.41 -4.77
C LEU A 114 3.35 6.13 -5.22
N VAL A 115 2.02 6.14 -5.32
CA VAL A 115 1.27 4.95 -5.74
C VAL A 115 1.55 4.59 -7.19
N THR A 116 1.77 5.58 -8.08
CA THR A 116 2.16 5.30 -9.47
C THR A 116 3.51 4.59 -9.53
N GLU A 117 4.50 5.01 -8.73
CA GLU A 117 5.80 4.34 -8.63
C GLU A 117 5.66 2.89 -8.15
N LEU A 118 4.81 2.64 -7.14
CA LEU A 118 4.50 1.28 -6.68
C LEU A 118 3.90 0.42 -7.79
N ILE A 119 2.94 0.95 -8.54
CA ILE A 119 2.29 0.25 -9.66
C ILE A 119 3.29 -0.11 -10.75
N ASP A 120 4.15 0.84 -11.13
CA ASP A 120 5.14 0.63 -12.18
C ASP A 120 6.18 -0.41 -11.77
N TYR A 121 6.53 -0.43 -10.47
CA TYR A 121 7.45 -1.41 -9.95
C TYR A 121 6.81 -2.80 -9.82
N ALA A 122 5.56 -2.88 -9.35
CA ALA A 122 4.81 -4.12 -9.27
C ALA A 122 4.70 -4.81 -10.64
N ARG A 123 4.45 -4.04 -11.71
CA ARG A 123 4.47 -4.57 -13.08
C ARG A 123 5.83 -5.17 -13.48
N LYS A 124 6.94 -4.50 -13.13
CA LYS A 124 8.30 -4.99 -13.42
C LYS A 124 8.62 -6.25 -12.63
N ALA A 125 8.13 -6.36 -11.39
CA ALA A 125 8.27 -7.52 -10.52
C ALA A 125 7.33 -8.69 -10.90
N GLY A 126 6.51 -8.55 -11.95
CA GLY A 126 5.60 -9.60 -12.38
C GLY A 126 4.37 -9.77 -11.49
N ILE A 127 3.99 -8.75 -10.72
CA ILE A 127 2.75 -8.74 -9.96
C ILE A 127 1.57 -8.58 -10.92
N GLU A 128 0.58 -9.45 -10.78
CA GLU A 128 -0.64 -9.44 -11.59
C GLU A 128 -1.76 -8.65 -10.95
N ILE A 129 -1.88 -8.71 -9.63
CA ILE A 129 -2.94 -8.04 -8.88
C ILE A 129 -2.33 -7.33 -7.67
N LEU A 130 -2.64 -6.03 -7.54
CA LEU A 130 -2.43 -5.28 -6.32
C LEU A 130 -3.75 -5.16 -5.55
N THR A 131 -3.69 -5.40 -4.24
CA THR A 131 -4.80 -5.13 -3.34
C THR A 131 -4.39 -4.10 -2.29
N LEU A 132 -5.39 -3.45 -1.70
CA LEU A 132 -5.22 -2.56 -0.55
C LEU A 132 -6.53 -2.46 0.22
N ASP A 133 -6.42 -2.00 1.45
CA ASP A 133 -7.57 -1.58 2.23
C ASP A 133 -7.43 -0.14 2.73
N VAL A 134 -8.54 0.48 3.01
CA VAL A 134 -8.60 1.87 3.48
C VAL A 134 -9.75 2.07 4.45
N ARG A 135 -9.49 2.84 5.51
CA ARG A 135 -10.56 3.22 6.44
C ARG A 135 -11.63 4.05 5.74
N GLY A 136 -12.90 3.68 5.91
CA GLY A 136 -14.04 4.19 5.14
C GLY A 136 -14.29 5.69 5.23
N ASN A 137 -13.74 6.39 6.23
CA ASN A 137 -13.80 7.85 6.31
C ASN A 137 -12.65 8.56 5.57
N ASN A 138 -11.72 7.82 4.95
CA ASN A 138 -10.63 8.41 4.17
C ASN A 138 -11.03 8.60 2.69
N HIS A 139 -12.02 9.48 2.46
CA HIS A 139 -12.55 9.73 1.12
C HIS A 139 -11.49 10.22 0.12
N ALA A 140 -10.47 10.94 0.61
CA ALA A 140 -9.39 11.43 -0.25
C ALA A 140 -8.53 10.27 -0.81
N ALA A 141 -8.23 9.26 0.03
CA ALA A 141 -7.49 8.09 -0.40
C ALA A 141 -8.33 7.22 -1.36
N MET A 142 -9.60 6.96 -1.03
CA MET A 142 -10.51 6.22 -1.92
C MET A 142 -10.57 6.85 -3.31
N ALA A 143 -10.81 8.17 -3.38
CA ALA A 143 -10.83 8.89 -4.65
C ALA A 143 -9.47 8.89 -5.39
N LEU A 144 -8.35 8.80 -4.68
CA LEU A 144 -7.03 8.63 -5.27
C LEU A 144 -6.92 7.27 -5.95
N TYR A 145 -7.26 6.19 -5.24
CA TYR A 145 -7.17 4.82 -5.75
C TYR A 145 -8.10 4.59 -6.95
N GLU A 146 -9.34 5.07 -6.90
CA GLU A 146 -10.28 5.02 -8.03
C GLU A 146 -9.70 5.70 -9.28
N ARG A 147 -9.10 6.90 -9.14
CA ARG A 147 -8.46 7.61 -10.25
C ARG A 147 -7.23 6.88 -10.81
N LEU A 148 -6.60 6.01 -10.04
CA LEU A 148 -5.50 5.15 -10.48
C LEU A 148 -5.96 3.81 -11.05
N GLY A 149 -7.29 3.58 -11.11
CA GLY A 149 -7.89 2.40 -11.73
C GLY A 149 -8.19 1.28 -10.74
N PHE A 150 -7.95 1.47 -9.45
CA PHE A 150 -8.40 0.52 -8.44
C PHE A 150 -9.92 0.47 -8.38
N ARG A 151 -10.46 -0.71 -8.08
CA ARG A 151 -11.90 -0.96 -7.95
C ARG A 151 -12.20 -1.48 -6.55
N GLU A 152 -13.25 -0.94 -5.92
CA GLU A 152 -13.78 -1.49 -4.67
C GLU A 152 -14.34 -2.89 -4.96
N TYR A 153 -13.98 -3.88 -4.13
CA TYR A 153 -14.51 -5.24 -4.24
C TYR A 153 -15.15 -5.73 -2.95
N GLY A 154 -15.05 -4.98 -1.88
CA GLY A 154 -15.66 -5.34 -0.61
C GLY A 154 -15.58 -4.23 0.42
N ARG A 155 -16.49 -4.33 1.40
CA ARG A 155 -16.54 -3.41 2.53
C ARG A 155 -17.02 -4.18 3.76
N ILE A 156 -16.31 -4.04 4.86
CA ILE A 156 -16.72 -4.59 6.16
C ILE A 156 -17.13 -3.43 7.06
N PRO A 157 -18.41 -3.33 7.42
CA PRO A 157 -18.89 -2.29 8.33
C PRO A 157 -18.24 -2.40 9.70
N ASP A 158 -17.99 -1.26 10.35
CA ASP A 158 -17.53 -1.15 11.75
C ASP A 158 -16.23 -1.94 12.08
N PHE A 159 -15.44 -2.30 11.07
CA PHE A 159 -14.27 -3.16 11.21
C PHE A 159 -13.09 -2.47 11.93
N VAL A 160 -12.87 -1.18 11.63
CA VAL A 160 -11.77 -0.41 12.25
C VAL A 160 -12.26 0.19 13.55
N ALA A 161 -11.64 -0.21 14.66
CA ALA A 161 -11.98 0.20 16.00
C ALA A 161 -10.88 1.05 16.63
N ILE A 162 -11.19 2.30 17.02
CA ILE A 162 -10.29 3.19 17.76
C ILE A 162 -11.09 3.83 18.89
N GLY A 163 -10.81 3.43 20.13
CA GLY A 163 -11.66 3.80 21.26
C GLY A 163 -13.10 3.35 21.01
N ASP A 164 -14.05 4.26 21.19
CA ASP A 164 -15.48 4.01 20.93
C ASP A 164 -15.89 4.24 19.48
N GLN A 165 -14.99 4.71 18.64
CA GLN A 165 -15.28 4.96 17.23
C GLN A 165 -15.13 3.70 16.39
N ARG A 166 -15.99 3.58 15.38
CA ARG A 166 -15.98 2.49 14.41
C ARG A 166 -16.07 3.07 13.01
N TRP A 167 -15.36 2.46 12.09
CA TRP A 167 -15.40 2.79 10.66
C TRP A 167 -15.38 1.53 9.83
N ASP A 168 -15.96 1.61 8.66
CA ASP A 168 -15.83 0.56 7.65
C ASP A 168 -14.35 0.35 7.28
N ASN A 169 -14.01 -0.86 6.87
CA ASN A 169 -12.81 -1.13 6.10
C ASN A 169 -13.19 -1.43 4.65
N VAL A 170 -12.62 -0.70 3.71
CA VAL A 170 -12.97 -0.73 2.28
C VAL A 170 -11.81 -1.32 1.51
N TYR A 171 -12.07 -2.37 0.74
CA TYR A 171 -11.07 -3.14 0.03
C TYR A 171 -11.07 -2.81 -1.45
N PHE A 172 -9.89 -2.57 -2.00
CA PHE A 172 -9.67 -2.25 -3.41
C PHE A 172 -8.70 -3.22 -4.06
N TRP A 173 -8.82 -3.41 -5.35
CA TRP A 173 -7.91 -4.19 -6.18
C TRP A 173 -7.62 -3.49 -7.51
N LEU A 174 -6.45 -3.78 -8.09
CA LEU A 174 -6.04 -3.33 -9.41
C LEU A 174 -5.45 -4.51 -10.19
N ASP A 175 -5.97 -4.75 -11.40
CA ASP A 175 -5.43 -5.72 -12.34
C ASP A 175 -4.29 -5.08 -13.12
N LEU A 176 -3.12 -5.68 -13.03
CA LEU A 176 -1.89 -5.23 -13.72
C LEU A 176 -1.58 -6.05 -14.97
N ARG A 177 -2.33 -7.12 -15.23
CA ARG A 177 -2.14 -7.98 -16.41
C ARG A 177 -2.36 -7.19 -17.69
N PRO A 178 -1.70 -7.57 -18.81
CA PRO A 178 -1.88 -6.90 -20.10
C PRO A 178 -3.36 -6.89 -20.54
N VAL A 179 -3.79 -5.80 -21.18
CA VAL A 179 -5.13 -5.67 -21.75
C VAL A 179 -5.38 -6.81 -22.76
N GLY A 180 -6.43 -7.60 -22.53
CA GLY A 180 -6.76 -8.78 -23.35
C GLY A 180 -6.73 -10.08 -22.54
N HIS A 181 -6.34 -10.04 -21.27
CA HIS A 181 -6.61 -11.15 -20.36
C HIS A 181 -8.10 -11.14 -20.03
N ASP A 182 -8.82 -12.09 -20.61
CA ASP A 182 -10.27 -12.21 -20.39
C ASP A 182 -10.51 -12.58 -18.92
N LEU A 183 -11.11 -11.66 -18.18
CA LEU A 183 -11.64 -11.92 -16.84
C LEU A 183 -12.93 -12.76 -16.96
N THR A 184 -12.94 -13.80 -17.77
CA THR A 184 -13.96 -14.82 -17.64
C THR A 184 -13.85 -15.33 -16.21
N LEU A 185 -14.82 -14.97 -15.39
CA LEU A 185 -15.05 -15.64 -14.12
C LEU A 185 -15.20 -17.11 -14.48
N HIS A 186 -14.13 -17.87 -14.31
CA HIS A 186 -14.18 -19.33 -14.37
C HIS A 186 -14.99 -19.80 -13.16
N GLY A 187 -16.28 -19.50 -13.20
CA GLY A 187 -17.27 -20.14 -12.36
C GLY A 187 -17.56 -21.53 -12.94
N ASP A 188 -16.53 -22.31 -13.17
CA ASP A 188 -16.71 -23.73 -13.36
C ASP A 188 -17.18 -24.30 -12.04
N THR A 189 -18.48 -24.47 -11.96
CA THR A 189 -19.04 -25.50 -11.08
C THR A 189 -18.29 -26.79 -11.43
N PRO A 190 -17.48 -27.38 -10.52
CA PRO A 190 -16.87 -28.65 -10.82
C PRO A 190 -18.01 -29.64 -11.04
N THR A 191 -18.22 -30.06 -12.28
CA THR A 191 -18.96 -31.27 -12.59
C THR A 191 -18.12 -32.43 -12.08
N GLY A 192 -18.17 -32.63 -10.74
CA GLY A 192 -17.59 -33.78 -10.12
C GLY A 192 -18.28 -35.06 -10.60
N PRO A 193 -17.54 -36.13 -10.96
CA PRO A 193 -18.15 -37.41 -11.24
C PRO A 193 -18.74 -37.97 -9.94
N GLY A 194 -20.05 -38.21 -9.99
CA GLY A 194 -20.80 -39.17 -9.20
C GLY A 194 -20.46 -39.31 -7.71
N ALA A 195 -21.36 -38.80 -6.86
CA ALA A 195 -21.53 -39.30 -5.53
C ALA A 195 -21.84 -40.82 -5.61
N SER A 196 -20.85 -41.69 -5.39
CA SER A 196 -21.09 -43.07 -5.11
C SER A 196 -21.49 -43.19 -3.63
N GLU A 197 -22.70 -43.68 -3.41
CA GLU A 197 -23.29 -44.08 -2.14
C GLU A 197 -22.27 -44.77 -1.21
N VAL A 198 -22.13 -44.19 -0.01
CA VAL A 198 -21.62 -44.96 1.12
C VAL A 198 -22.80 -45.37 1.98
N ARG A 199 -23.00 -46.69 2.02
CA ARG A 199 -23.92 -47.37 2.98
C ARG A 199 -23.29 -47.33 4.35
#